data_65cfce093587e3e189baca791003615a
#
_entry.id   65cfce093587e3e189baca791003615a
#
_cell.length_a   1.000
_cell.length_b   1.000
_cell.length_c   1.000
_cell.angle_alpha   90.00
_cell.angle_beta   90.00
_cell.angle_gamma   90.00
#
_symmetry.space_group_name_H-M   'P 1'
#
loop_
_entity.id
_entity.type
_entity.pdbx_description
1 polymer ?
#
loop_
_entity_poly.entity_id
_entity_poly.type
_entity_poly.pdbx_seq_one_letter_code
_entity_poly.pdbx_strand_id
1 'polypeptide(L)'
;MASNPYTRTTMEGHTVAGNAFYATIKLSVTASQTSYYSLSIPAGVQDVCVFMSREMVTSSNGAWLISHYPNAVVDTTGTPFPVFNANPQSAKQTQLQISPVTVSVAGQPVDEVYLPASGRRIGGNYPQGSIRVQSEGSLVVGAKSITAGGSADLYITYTWIQVPNIQDL
;
A
#
# COMPACT_ATOMS: atom_id res chain seq x y z
N MET A 1 -6.37 -15.77 -40.02
CA MET A 1 -5.67 -14.79 -39.14
C MET A 1 -6.34 -14.89 -37.79
N ALA A 2 -5.69 -15.52 -36.85
CA ALA A 2 -6.21 -15.58 -35.48
C ALA A 2 -6.01 -14.19 -34.86
N SER A 3 -7.10 -13.52 -34.52
CA SER A 3 -7.06 -12.30 -33.75
C SER A 3 -6.39 -12.63 -32.42
N ASN A 4 -5.31 -11.93 -32.10
CA ASN A 4 -4.68 -12.02 -30.81
C ASN A 4 -5.70 -11.56 -29.74
N PRO A 5 -6.29 -12.44 -28.91
CA PRO A 5 -7.38 -12.06 -28.02
C PRO A 5 -6.92 -11.39 -26.74
N TYR A 6 -5.65 -11.01 -26.59
CA TYR A 6 -5.06 -10.66 -25.31
C TYR A 6 -4.43 -9.28 -25.28
N THR A 7 -5.26 -8.27 -25.43
CA THR A 7 -5.06 -7.04 -24.68
C THR A 7 -6.05 -6.99 -23.51
N ARG A 8 -6.06 -8.04 -22.68
CA ARG A 8 -6.53 -7.85 -21.31
C ARG A 8 -5.56 -6.85 -20.69
N THR A 9 -6.08 -5.85 -19.99
CA THR A 9 -5.22 -4.99 -19.19
C THR A 9 -4.41 -5.90 -18.28
N THR A 10 -3.16 -5.58 -18.02
CA THR A 10 -2.26 -6.37 -17.14
C THR A 10 -2.98 -6.76 -15.85
N MET A 11 -3.78 -5.85 -15.29
CA MET A 11 -4.52 -6.08 -14.06
C MET A 11 -5.59 -7.18 -14.20
N GLU A 12 -6.36 -7.19 -15.29
CA GLU A 12 -7.39 -8.23 -15.52
C GLU A 12 -6.77 -9.63 -15.67
N GLY A 13 -5.67 -9.73 -16.41
CA GLY A 13 -4.93 -10.98 -16.56
C GLY A 13 -4.46 -11.52 -15.21
N HIS A 14 -3.86 -10.69 -14.39
CA HIS A 14 -3.38 -11.06 -13.06
C HIS A 14 -4.52 -11.36 -12.09
N THR A 15 -5.66 -10.68 -12.20
CA THR A 15 -6.86 -11.00 -11.40
C THR A 15 -7.35 -12.41 -11.71
N VAL A 16 -7.51 -12.76 -12.99
CA VAL A 16 -7.93 -14.11 -13.40
C VAL A 16 -6.95 -15.17 -12.92
N ALA A 17 -5.64 -14.89 -13.01
CA ALA A 17 -4.59 -15.79 -12.54
C ALA A 17 -4.50 -15.89 -11.00
N GLY A 18 -5.22 -15.05 -10.25
CA GLY A 18 -5.21 -14.99 -8.79
C GLY A 18 -3.94 -14.33 -8.23
N ASN A 19 -3.25 -13.52 -9.00
CA ASN A 19 -2.04 -12.80 -8.60
C ASN A 19 -2.31 -11.34 -8.21
N ALA A 20 -3.56 -10.90 -8.25
CA ALA A 20 -3.97 -9.56 -7.87
C ALA A 20 -4.57 -9.55 -6.46
N PHE A 21 -4.19 -8.59 -5.66
CA PHE A 21 -4.57 -8.46 -4.26
C PHE A 21 -4.96 -7.03 -3.92
N TYR A 22 -5.73 -6.87 -2.86
CA TYR A 22 -6.04 -5.57 -2.29
C TYR A 22 -6.16 -5.63 -0.77
N ALA A 23 -5.93 -4.47 -0.15
CA ALA A 23 -6.14 -4.27 1.27
C ALA A 23 -6.62 -2.85 1.54
N THR A 24 -7.52 -2.70 2.50
CA THR A 24 -7.92 -1.39 3.01
C THR A 24 -7.47 -1.24 4.45
N ILE A 25 -6.71 -0.19 4.70
CA ILE A 25 -6.20 0.17 6.02
C ILE A 25 -7.03 1.33 6.54
N LYS A 26 -7.51 1.22 7.77
CA LYS A 26 -8.08 2.34 8.51
C LYS A 26 -7.07 2.81 9.55
N LEU A 27 -6.69 4.08 9.50
CA LEU A 27 -5.89 4.74 10.51
C LEU A 27 -6.75 5.78 11.22
N SER A 28 -6.74 5.74 12.55
CA SER A 28 -7.44 6.72 13.39
C SER A 28 -6.40 7.33 14.32
N VAL A 29 -6.20 8.63 14.23
CA VAL A 29 -5.22 9.34 15.04
C VAL A 29 -5.81 10.62 15.61
N THR A 30 -5.28 11.07 16.74
CA THR A 30 -5.52 12.41 17.26
C THR A 30 -4.69 13.43 16.49
N ALA A 31 -5.09 14.70 16.56
CA ALA A 31 -4.41 15.78 15.85
C ALA A 31 -2.90 15.81 16.12
N SER A 32 -2.13 16.09 15.10
CA SER A 32 -0.66 16.19 15.10
C SER A 32 0.11 14.89 15.36
N GLN A 33 -0.58 13.78 15.60
CA GLN A 33 0.06 12.47 15.71
C GLN A 33 0.37 11.86 14.34
N THR A 34 1.39 11.01 14.31
CA THR A 34 1.74 10.20 13.14
C THR A 34 1.52 8.73 13.48
N SER A 35 0.77 8.04 12.64
CA SER A 35 0.70 6.58 12.66
C SER A 35 1.58 6.01 11.56
N TYR A 36 2.30 4.95 11.88
CA TYR A 36 3.16 4.26 10.93
C TYR A 36 2.63 2.88 10.62
N TYR A 37 2.82 2.46 9.39
CA TYR A 37 2.64 1.08 8.96
C TYR A 37 3.72 0.71 7.96
N SER A 38 4.05 -0.55 7.89
CA SER A 38 5.02 -1.09 6.94
C SER A 38 4.34 -1.90 5.86
N LEU A 39 4.90 -1.82 4.67
CA LEU A 39 4.67 -2.71 3.56
C LEU A 39 5.92 -3.58 3.46
N SER A 40 5.82 -4.87 3.73
CA SER A 40 7.00 -5.74 3.80
C SER A 40 6.76 -7.10 3.16
N ILE A 41 7.80 -7.65 2.56
CA ILE A 41 7.84 -9.05 2.10
C ILE A 41 8.85 -9.78 2.99
N PRO A 42 8.49 -10.96 3.56
CA PRO A 42 9.39 -11.72 4.40
C PRO A 42 10.70 -12.10 3.70
N ALA A 43 11.77 -12.24 4.49
CA ALA A 43 13.05 -12.70 4.01
C ALA A 43 12.93 -14.07 3.31
N GLY A 44 13.70 -14.26 2.23
CA GLY A 44 13.73 -15.49 1.45
C GLY A 44 12.59 -15.63 0.42
N VAL A 45 11.65 -14.71 0.38
CA VAL A 45 10.62 -14.65 -0.66
C VAL A 45 11.14 -13.84 -1.83
N GLN A 46 11.15 -14.42 -3.04
CA GLN A 46 11.64 -13.76 -4.25
C GLN A 46 10.54 -13.04 -5.04
N ASP A 47 9.30 -13.14 -4.60
CA ASP A 47 8.17 -12.52 -5.28
C ASP A 47 8.29 -10.99 -5.29
N VAL A 48 7.83 -10.40 -6.38
CA VAL A 48 7.80 -8.96 -6.58
C VAL A 48 6.36 -8.47 -6.49
N CYS A 49 6.11 -7.52 -5.61
CA CYS A 49 4.83 -6.82 -5.53
C CYS A 49 4.91 -5.49 -6.28
N VAL A 50 3.98 -5.29 -7.20
CA VAL A 50 3.86 -4.04 -7.94
C VAL A 50 2.52 -3.41 -7.65
N PHE A 51 2.56 -2.25 -7.00
CA PHE A 51 1.36 -1.50 -6.68
C PHE A 51 0.77 -0.86 -7.92
N MET A 52 -0.49 -1.16 -8.19
CA MET A 52 -1.24 -0.68 -9.34
C MET A 52 -2.04 0.58 -9.02
N SER A 53 -2.55 0.68 -7.79
CA SER A 53 -3.28 1.85 -7.34
C SER A 53 -3.21 2.02 -5.83
N ARG A 54 -3.35 3.26 -5.41
CA ARG A 54 -3.56 3.66 -4.02
C ARG A 54 -4.69 4.67 -3.98
N GLU A 55 -5.77 4.33 -3.30
CA GLU A 55 -6.86 5.25 -3.03
C GLU A 55 -6.79 5.70 -1.56
N MET A 56 -6.91 6.99 -1.32
CA MET A 56 -6.93 7.57 0.02
C MET A 56 -8.19 8.40 0.19
N VAL A 57 -8.90 8.17 1.30
CA VAL A 57 -10.11 8.91 1.66
C VAL A 57 -10.00 9.36 3.10
N THR A 58 -10.18 10.65 3.36
CA THR A 58 -10.21 11.19 4.72
C THR A 58 -11.63 11.37 5.20
N SER A 59 -11.83 11.24 6.51
CA SER A 59 -13.06 11.73 7.16
C SER A 59 -13.19 13.24 7.00
N SER A 60 -14.40 13.76 7.23
CA SER A 60 -14.74 15.18 7.01
C SER A 60 -13.86 16.18 7.78
N ASN A 61 -13.21 15.73 8.85
CA ASN A 61 -12.45 16.60 9.76
C ASN A 61 -10.95 16.41 9.70
N GLY A 62 -10.44 15.59 8.79
CA GLY A 62 -9.03 15.21 8.76
C GLY A 62 -8.29 15.66 7.52
N ALA A 63 -7.29 16.51 7.67
CA ALA A 63 -6.25 16.71 6.67
C ALA A 63 -5.01 15.89 7.07
N TRP A 64 -4.30 15.32 6.09
CA TRP A 64 -3.22 14.38 6.32
C TRP A 64 -1.99 14.68 5.46
N LEU A 65 -0.83 14.39 6.03
CA LEU A 65 0.43 14.29 5.32
C LEU A 65 0.87 12.83 5.32
N ILE A 66 1.04 12.26 4.14
CA ILE A 66 1.47 10.88 3.96
C ILE A 66 2.90 10.89 3.45
N SER A 67 3.81 10.28 4.18
CA SER A 67 5.24 10.31 3.88
C SER A 67 5.78 8.88 3.78
N HIS A 68 6.71 8.63 2.86
CA HIS A 68 7.34 7.33 2.62
C HIS A 68 8.78 7.33 3.11
N TYR A 69 9.12 6.37 3.98
CA TYR A 69 10.39 6.25 4.66
C TYR A 69 11.07 4.92 4.34
N PRO A 70 11.97 4.85 3.34
CA PRO A 70 12.63 3.60 2.95
C PRO A 70 13.65 3.10 3.97
N ASN A 71 14.17 4.00 4.83
CA ASN A 71 15.22 3.72 5.79
C ASN A 71 14.76 3.86 7.25
N ALA A 72 13.46 3.76 7.50
CA ALA A 72 12.95 3.84 8.87
C ALA A 72 13.40 2.63 9.70
N VAL A 73 13.71 2.89 10.96
CA VAL A 73 14.02 1.83 11.94
C VAL A 73 12.72 1.46 12.67
N VAL A 74 12.25 0.26 12.42
CA VAL A 74 11.04 -0.30 13.02
C VAL A 74 11.41 -0.96 14.34
N ASP A 75 10.74 -0.57 15.43
CA ASP A 75 10.93 -1.15 16.76
C ASP A 75 10.01 -2.34 17.00
N THR A 76 8.73 -2.18 16.69
CA THR A 76 7.73 -3.22 16.85
C THR A 76 6.80 -3.30 15.65
N THR A 77 6.33 -4.51 15.37
CA THR A 77 5.33 -4.78 14.32
C THR A 77 4.09 -5.35 14.97
N GLY A 78 2.95 -4.76 14.68
CA GLY A 78 1.65 -5.23 15.15
C GLY A 78 1.05 -6.30 14.23
N THR A 79 -0.20 -6.68 14.52
CA THR A 79 -0.94 -7.66 13.71
C THR A 79 -1.16 -7.11 12.29
N PRO A 80 -0.84 -7.89 11.25
CA PRO A 80 -1.07 -7.47 9.87
C PRO A 80 -2.54 -7.16 9.60
N PHE A 81 -2.77 -6.17 8.75
CA PHE A 81 -4.09 -5.89 8.21
C PHE A 81 -4.55 -7.02 7.27
N PRO A 82 -5.85 -7.29 7.19
CA PRO A 82 -6.36 -8.31 6.27
C PRO A 82 -6.10 -7.92 4.81
N VAL A 83 -5.68 -8.90 4.03
CA VAL A 83 -5.46 -8.79 2.59
C VAL A 83 -6.38 -9.78 1.88
N PHE A 84 -6.93 -9.36 0.76
CA PHE A 84 -7.87 -10.13 -0.02
C PHE A 84 -7.33 -10.36 -1.44
N ASN A 85 -7.57 -11.57 -1.96
CA ASN A 85 -7.33 -11.86 -3.36
C ASN A 85 -8.47 -11.23 -4.20
N ALA A 86 -8.12 -10.54 -5.28
CA ALA A 86 -9.10 -9.93 -6.17
C ALA A 86 -9.91 -10.98 -6.96
N ASN A 87 -9.38 -12.21 -7.09
CA ASN A 87 -10.14 -13.36 -7.55
C ASN A 87 -10.62 -14.15 -6.33
N PRO A 88 -11.90 -14.08 -5.95
CA PRO A 88 -12.42 -14.76 -4.75
C PRO A 88 -12.42 -16.29 -4.87
N GLN A 89 -12.22 -16.84 -6.06
CA GLN A 89 -12.10 -18.29 -6.30
C GLN A 89 -10.64 -18.78 -6.22
N SER A 90 -9.68 -17.87 -6.12
CA SER A 90 -8.28 -18.23 -6.01
C SER A 90 -7.90 -18.57 -4.57
N ALA A 91 -7.20 -19.69 -4.39
CA ALA A 91 -6.59 -20.05 -3.11
C ALA A 91 -5.22 -19.41 -2.87
N LYS A 92 -4.69 -18.63 -3.85
CA LYS A 92 -3.39 -17.98 -3.71
C LYS A 92 -3.41 -16.93 -2.61
N GLN A 93 -2.35 -16.91 -1.82
CA GLN A 93 -2.11 -15.95 -0.76
C GLN A 93 -1.00 -14.99 -1.17
N THR A 94 -1.10 -13.76 -0.73
CA THR A 94 -0.02 -12.80 -0.90
C THR A 94 1.10 -13.04 0.11
N GLN A 95 2.33 -12.72 -0.28
CA GLN A 95 3.48 -12.67 0.63
C GLN A 95 3.68 -11.25 1.20
N LEU A 96 3.06 -10.25 0.59
CA LEU A 96 3.10 -8.89 1.13
C LEU A 96 2.30 -8.81 2.43
N GLN A 97 2.94 -8.29 3.46
CA GLN A 97 2.31 -7.97 4.74
C GLN A 97 2.21 -6.46 4.90
N ILE A 98 1.06 -5.99 5.34
CA ILE A 98 0.83 -4.59 5.69
C ILE A 98 0.52 -4.56 7.18
N SER A 99 1.41 -4.00 7.98
CA SER A 99 1.30 -4.07 9.44
C SER A 99 1.49 -2.70 10.08
N PRO A 100 0.74 -2.37 11.14
CA PRO A 100 1.05 -1.21 11.96
C PRO A 100 2.41 -1.41 12.62
N VAL A 101 3.21 -0.35 12.69
CA VAL A 101 4.55 -0.40 13.28
C VAL A 101 4.79 0.78 14.20
N THR A 102 5.71 0.61 15.17
CA THR A 102 6.34 1.73 15.87
C THR A 102 7.72 1.98 15.28
N VAL A 103 8.11 3.24 15.23
CA VAL A 103 9.33 3.68 14.57
C VAL A 103 10.12 4.55 15.54
N SER A 104 11.37 4.17 15.82
CA SER A 104 12.30 4.98 16.64
C SER A 104 12.98 6.06 15.82
N VAL A 105 13.32 5.75 14.57
CA VAL A 105 13.95 6.69 13.63
C VAL A 105 13.21 6.60 12.30
N ALA A 106 12.47 7.64 11.96
CA ALA A 106 11.75 7.67 10.68
C ALA A 106 12.70 7.89 9.50
N GLY A 107 13.76 8.68 9.69
CA GLY A 107 14.65 9.08 8.60
C GLY A 107 14.06 10.21 7.75
N GLN A 108 14.62 10.40 6.57
CA GLN A 108 14.12 11.39 5.60
C GLN A 108 13.09 10.73 4.69
N PRO A 109 11.93 11.37 4.47
CA PRO A 109 10.97 10.88 3.52
C PRO A 109 11.49 11.07 2.08
N VAL A 110 11.15 10.12 1.22
CA VAL A 110 11.46 10.20 -0.23
C VAL A 110 10.29 10.75 -1.04
N ASP A 111 9.11 10.73 -0.47
CA ASP A 111 7.89 11.25 -1.09
C ASP A 111 6.91 11.68 0.00
N GLU A 112 6.23 12.79 -0.24
CA GLU A 112 5.20 13.33 0.65
C GLU A 112 3.96 13.74 -0.13
N VAL A 113 2.81 13.32 0.38
CA VAL A 113 1.51 13.60 -0.23
C VAL A 113 0.60 14.28 0.78
N TYR A 114 0.15 15.48 0.45
CA TYR A 114 -0.88 16.19 1.20
C TYR A 114 -2.27 15.75 0.74
N LEU A 115 -3.13 15.43 1.71
CA LEU A 115 -4.53 15.09 1.50
C LEU A 115 -5.39 16.03 2.34
N PRO A 116 -6.20 16.93 1.71
CA PRO A 116 -7.04 17.86 2.44
C PRO A 116 -8.17 17.16 3.21
N ALA A 117 -8.75 17.84 4.19
CA ALA A 117 -9.96 17.38 4.88
C ALA A 117 -11.09 17.11 3.88
N SER A 118 -11.90 16.08 4.12
CA SER A 118 -12.93 15.59 3.19
C SER A 118 -12.40 15.27 1.79
N GLY A 119 -11.09 15.05 1.69
CA GLY A 119 -10.42 14.75 0.45
C GLY A 119 -10.58 13.29 0.06
N ARG A 120 -10.74 13.09 -1.24
CA ARG A 120 -10.54 11.80 -1.88
C ARG A 120 -9.43 11.96 -2.89
N ARG A 121 -8.41 11.14 -2.78
CA ARG A 121 -7.35 11.06 -3.76
C ARG A 121 -7.26 9.64 -4.28
N ILE A 122 -7.58 9.48 -5.52
CA ILE A 122 -7.28 8.26 -6.25
C ILE A 122 -5.93 8.51 -6.89
N GLY A 123 -4.90 7.88 -6.36
CA GLY A 123 -3.63 7.73 -7.04
C GLY A 123 -3.86 6.74 -8.16
N GLY A 124 -4.28 7.27 -9.30
CA GLY A 124 -4.40 6.46 -10.51
C GLY A 124 -3.03 5.95 -10.91
N ASN A 125 -3.05 4.80 -11.58
CA ASN A 125 -1.98 4.21 -12.35
C ASN A 125 -0.61 4.80 -12.02
N TYR A 126 0.09 4.20 -11.09
CA TYR A 126 1.49 4.55 -10.93
C TYR A 126 2.14 4.37 -12.30
N PRO A 127 2.54 5.42 -13.01
CA PRO A 127 3.28 5.25 -14.24
C PRO A 127 4.54 4.46 -13.91
N GLN A 128 5.07 3.75 -14.86
CA GLN A 128 6.28 2.94 -14.77
C GLN A 128 7.28 3.52 -13.75
N GLY A 129 7.32 2.96 -12.56
CA GLY A 129 8.04 3.52 -11.40
C GLY A 129 7.32 3.29 -10.09
N SER A 130 6.26 2.50 -10.12
CA SER A 130 5.50 2.05 -8.97
C SER A 130 6.39 1.68 -7.79
N ILE A 131 5.94 2.02 -6.60
CA ILE A 131 6.56 1.53 -5.37
C ILE A 131 6.64 0.01 -5.48
N ARG A 132 7.86 -0.50 -5.60
CA ARG A 132 8.13 -1.92 -5.64
C ARG A 132 8.65 -2.33 -4.29
N VAL A 133 7.98 -3.28 -3.67
CA VAL A 133 8.50 -3.96 -2.51
C VAL A 133 9.05 -5.29 -3.01
N GLN A 134 10.37 -5.40 -3.04
CA GLN A 134 11.05 -6.66 -3.37
C GLN A 134 11.22 -7.52 -2.13
N SER A 135 11.61 -8.80 -2.31
CA SER A 135 11.96 -9.68 -1.19
C SER A 135 12.98 -9.02 -0.27
N GLU A 136 12.81 -9.23 1.03
CA GLU A 136 13.59 -8.58 2.10
C GLU A 136 13.46 -7.05 2.15
N GLY A 137 12.55 -6.47 1.34
CA GLY A 137 12.29 -5.06 1.33
C GLY A 137 11.18 -4.68 2.30
N SER A 138 11.36 -3.56 2.99
CA SER A 138 10.28 -2.94 3.75
C SER A 138 10.22 -1.45 3.40
N LEU A 139 9.00 -0.96 3.26
CA LEU A 139 8.73 0.46 3.12
C LEU A 139 7.84 0.89 4.27
N VAL A 140 8.28 1.83 5.06
CA VAL A 140 7.46 2.41 6.12
C VAL A 140 6.73 3.63 5.59
N VAL A 141 5.45 3.71 5.87
CA VAL A 141 4.61 4.85 5.53
C VAL A 141 4.14 5.51 6.83
N GLY A 142 4.41 6.79 6.95
CA GLY A 142 3.91 7.63 8.04
C GLY A 142 2.71 8.43 7.57
N ALA A 143 1.61 8.34 8.31
CA ALA A 143 0.41 9.12 8.08
C ALA A 143 0.20 10.07 9.26
N LYS A 144 0.46 11.36 9.04
CA LYS A 144 0.33 12.41 10.04
C LYS A 144 -0.97 13.16 9.87
N SER A 145 -1.81 13.18 10.90
CA SER A 145 -2.96 14.10 10.93
C SER A 145 -2.47 15.51 11.24
N ILE A 146 -2.84 16.46 10.39
CA ILE A 146 -2.51 17.89 10.56
C ILE A 146 -3.73 18.72 10.97
N THR A 147 -4.82 18.05 11.32
CA THR A 147 -6.04 18.72 11.79
C THR A 147 -5.85 19.22 13.22
N ALA A 148 -6.19 20.44 13.49
CA ALA A 148 -6.20 21.02 14.82
C ALA A 148 -7.46 20.58 15.58
N GLY A 149 -7.29 19.73 16.57
CA GLY A 149 -8.34 19.28 17.50
C GLY A 149 -9.15 18.07 17.02
N GLY A 150 -9.36 17.12 17.89
CA GLY A 150 -10.16 15.92 17.64
C GLY A 150 -9.38 14.76 16.99
N SER A 151 -10.12 13.69 16.72
CA SER A 151 -9.61 12.52 15.97
C SER A 151 -10.01 12.61 14.50
N ALA A 152 -9.16 12.08 13.65
CA ALA A 152 -9.42 11.97 12.22
C ALA A 152 -9.19 10.53 11.74
N ASP A 153 -9.98 10.10 10.78
CA ASP A 153 -9.85 8.80 10.13
C ASP A 153 -9.31 8.97 8.71
N LEU A 154 -8.36 8.12 8.37
CA LEU A 154 -7.83 7.97 7.03
C LEU A 154 -8.02 6.52 6.58
N TYR A 155 -8.61 6.34 5.42
CA TYR A 155 -8.74 5.05 4.75
C TYR A 155 -7.80 5.02 3.56
N ILE A 156 -6.97 3.99 3.48
CA ILE A 156 -6.03 3.79 2.38
C ILE A 156 -6.30 2.41 1.79
N THR A 157 -6.67 2.36 0.52
CA THR A 157 -6.82 1.10 -0.22
C THR A 157 -5.66 0.95 -1.19
N TYR A 158 -4.91 -0.10 -1.02
CA TYR A 158 -3.87 -0.53 -1.95
C TYR A 158 -4.39 -1.65 -2.84
N THR A 159 -4.01 -1.61 -4.10
CA THR A 159 -4.20 -2.70 -5.04
C THR A 159 -2.86 -3.01 -5.69
N TRP A 160 -2.47 -4.28 -5.72
CA TRP A 160 -1.20 -4.71 -6.29
C TRP A 160 -1.30 -6.05 -6.98
N ILE A 161 -0.31 -6.34 -7.81
CA ILE A 161 -0.06 -7.66 -8.36
C ILE A 161 1.22 -8.22 -7.76
N GLN A 162 1.25 -9.52 -7.55
CA GLN A 162 2.40 -10.27 -7.03
C GLN A 162 2.78 -11.34 -8.03
N VAL A 163 4.02 -11.32 -8.44
CA VAL A 163 4.58 -12.26 -9.43
C VAL A 163 5.95 -12.77 -8.96
N PRO A 164 6.35 -13.99 -9.32
CA PRO A 164 7.63 -14.56 -8.92
C PRO A 164 8.83 -13.80 -9.48
N ASN A 165 8.65 -13.13 -10.64
CA ASN A 165 9.71 -12.42 -11.30
C ASN A 165 9.17 -11.13 -11.94
N ILE A 166 9.98 -10.07 -11.95
CA ILE A 166 9.65 -8.80 -12.59
C ILE A 166 9.45 -8.94 -14.11
N GLN A 167 10.02 -9.97 -14.73
CA GLN A 167 9.83 -10.25 -16.15
C GLN A 167 8.44 -10.82 -16.47
N ASP A 168 7.67 -11.22 -15.45
CA ASP A 168 6.33 -11.77 -15.57
C ASP A 168 5.23 -10.67 -15.53
N LEU A 169 5.63 -9.40 -15.56
CA LEU A 169 4.76 -8.22 -15.54
C LEU A 169 4.23 -7.80 -16.93
#